data_58e5ecd488e456974462918113e201cf
#
_entry.id   58e5ecd488e456974462918113e201cf
#
_cell.length_a   1.000
_cell.length_b   1.000
_cell.length_c   1.000
_cell.angle_alpha   90.00
_cell.angle_beta   90.00
_cell.angle_gamma   90.00
#
_symmetry.space_group_name_H-M   'P 1'
#
loop_
_entity.id
_entity.type
_entity.pdbx_description
1 polymer ?
#
loop_
_entity_poly.entity_id
_entity_poly.type
_entity_poly.pdbx_seq_one_letter_code
_entity_poly.pdbx_strand_id
1 'polypeptide(L)'
;MQDLVGWFNYGHPRNRFWPVMAAVFHDDSCLCENTDPIQTVRTCKGFALRHHMALWDVIASCDIEGASDASIRNAVPNDFSDMLRQSQISHIFTTGAKAAQLYQRLCIPLLQTHGSDNVPMTRLPSTNPTNAGAKLPELVEAYSCVGRVASGKAVMQPE
;
A
#
# COMPACT_ATOMS: atom_id res chain seq x y z
N MET A 1 -8.38 -7.48 20.17
CA MET A 1 -8.76 -6.19 19.53
C MET A 1 -7.45 -5.55 19.07
N GLN A 2 -7.04 -5.88 17.84
CA GLN A 2 -5.85 -5.27 17.26
C GLN A 2 -6.13 -3.78 17.04
N ASP A 3 -5.20 -2.97 17.50
CA ASP A 3 -5.33 -1.52 17.49
C ASP A 3 -5.72 -0.98 16.13
N LEU A 4 -6.90 -0.42 16.04
CA LEU A 4 -7.41 0.31 14.87
C LEU A 4 -6.47 1.47 14.47
N VAL A 5 -5.54 1.86 15.33
CA VAL A 5 -4.57 2.94 15.10
C VAL A 5 -3.46 2.50 14.13
N GLY A 6 -3.08 1.23 14.11
CA GLY A 6 -2.09 0.70 13.16
C GLY A 6 -2.60 0.57 11.72
N TRP A 7 -3.90 0.65 11.52
CA TRP A 7 -4.55 0.53 10.20
C TRP A 7 -4.66 1.84 9.42
N PHE A 8 -4.32 2.96 10.04
CA PHE A 8 -4.43 4.26 9.38
C PHE A 8 -3.12 4.67 8.71
N ASN A 9 -2.51 3.74 7.98
CA ASN A 9 -1.47 4.08 7.04
C ASN A 9 -2.02 5.10 6.04
N TYR A 10 -1.28 6.15 5.80
CA TYR A 10 -1.71 7.28 4.96
C TYR A 10 -2.74 8.21 5.61
N GLY A 11 -2.90 8.17 6.94
CA GLY A 11 -3.82 9.04 7.67
C GLY A 11 -3.36 10.48 7.83
N HIS A 12 -2.11 10.79 7.50
CA HIS A 12 -1.62 12.16 7.55
C HIS A 12 -2.39 13.04 6.57
N PRO A 13 -2.92 14.21 6.98
CA PRO A 13 -3.81 15.03 6.13
C PRO A 13 -3.20 15.43 4.78
N ARG A 14 -1.88 15.51 4.69
CA ARG A 14 -1.16 15.84 3.45
C ARG A 14 -0.72 14.62 2.64
N ASN A 15 -0.97 13.39 3.11
CA ASN A 15 -0.68 12.20 2.33
C ASN A 15 -1.70 12.10 1.19
N ARG A 16 -1.21 11.83 -0.02
CA ARG A 16 -2.02 11.83 -1.24
C ARG A 16 -2.57 10.47 -1.62
N PHE A 17 -2.37 9.44 -0.79
CA PHE A 17 -2.81 8.07 -1.12
C PHE A 17 -4.32 8.01 -1.40
N TRP A 18 -5.14 8.46 -0.46
CA TRP A 18 -6.59 8.40 -0.64
C TRP A 18 -7.11 9.30 -1.76
N PRO A 19 -6.64 10.54 -1.93
CA PRO A 19 -6.96 11.32 -3.12
C PRO A 19 -6.58 10.64 -4.44
N VAL A 20 -5.44 9.97 -4.50
CA VAL A 20 -5.03 9.19 -5.69
C VAL A 20 -5.97 8.02 -5.93
N MET A 21 -6.30 7.24 -4.89
CA MET A 21 -7.22 6.11 -5.02
C MET A 21 -8.62 6.56 -5.44
N ALA A 22 -9.14 7.64 -4.87
CA ALA A 22 -10.43 8.22 -5.28
C ALA A 22 -10.45 8.53 -6.79
N ALA A 23 -9.41 9.15 -7.30
CA ALA A 23 -9.30 9.48 -8.72
C ALA A 23 -9.16 8.23 -9.60
N VAL A 24 -8.34 7.26 -9.19
CA VAL A 24 -8.11 6.00 -9.94
C VAL A 24 -9.40 5.20 -10.08
N PHE A 25 -10.20 5.11 -9.03
CA PHE A 25 -11.43 4.31 -9.01
C PHE A 25 -12.69 5.12 -9.33
N HIS A 26 -12.58 6.43 -9.57
CA HIS A 26 -13.71 7.34 -9.76
C HIS A 26 -14.76 7.22 -8.62
N ASP A 27 -14.26 7.16 -7.39
CA ASP A 27 -15.06 6.95 -6.19
C ASP A 27 -14.49 7.80 -5.06
N ASP A 28 -15.17 8.89 -4.73
CA ASP A 28 -14.74 9.85 -3.72
C ASP A 28 -15.14 9.44 -2.28
N SER A 29 -15.71 8.25 -2.09
CA SER A 29 -16.23 7.82 -0.78
C SER A 29 -15.15 7.66 0.30
N CYS A 30 -13.87 7.51 -0.09
CA CYS A 30 -12.76 7.51 0.86
C CYS A 30 -12.30 8.91 1.28
N LEU A 31 -12.78 9.96 0.60
CA LEU A 31 -12.49 11.35 0.92
C LEU A 31 -13.55 11.87 1.89
N CYS A 32 -13.41 11.57 3.17
CA CYS A 32 -14.34 12.08 4.16
C CYS A 32 -13.72 13.28 4.88
N GLU A 33 -14.49 14.35 4.99
CA GLU A 33 -14.16 15.52 5.81
C GLU A 33 -14.42 15.27 7.30
N ASN A 34 -14.60 14.02 7.67
CA ASN A 34 -14.96 13.66 9.03
C ASN A 34 -13.74 13.77 9.95
N THR A 35 -13.91 14.47 11.06
CA THR A 35 -12.88 14.62 12.09
C THR A 35 -12.82 13.44 13.05
N ASP A 36 -13.77 12.49 12.97
CA ASP A 36 -13.78 11.29 13.78
C ASP A 36 -12.84 10.22 13.16
N PRO A 37 -11.72 9.88 13.83
CA PRO A 37 -10.78 8.88 13.30
C PRO A 37 -11.40 7.50 13.07
N ILE A 38 -12.33 7.08 13.91
CA ILE A 38 -13.00 5.76 13.78
C ILE A 38 -13.85 5.73 12.52
N GLN A 39 -14.60 6.78 12.26
CA GLN A 39 -15.45 6.86 11.07
C GLN A 39 -14.58 6.96 9.79
N THR A 40 -13.49 7.68 9.84
CA THR A 40 -12.54 7.77 8.73
C THR A 40 -11.95 6.39 8.39
N VAL A 41 -11.51 5.64 9.38
CA VAL A 41 -10.99 4.27 9.17
C VAL A 41 -12.05 3.36 8.57
N ARG A 42 -13.29 3.41 9.06
CA ARG A 42 -14.41 2.63 8.51
C ARG A 42 -14.69 2.96 7.04
N THR A 43 -14.67 4.23 6.72
CA THR A 43 -14.91 4.73 5.35
C THR A 43 -13.81 4.25 4.40
N CYS A 44 -12.54 4.39 4.79
CA CYS A 44 -11.41 3.92 4.00
C CYS A 44 -11.38 2.39 3.85
N LYS A 45 -11.70 1.67 4.91
CA LYS A 45 -11.82 0.21 4.88
C LYS A 45 -12.95 -0.25 3.94
N GLY A 46 -14.10 0.39 4.00
CA GLY A 46 -15.23 0.12 3.09
C GLY A 46 -14.85 0.34 1.63
N PHE A 47 -14.12 1.41 1.33
CA PHE A 47 -13.57 1.67 0.00
C PHE A 47 -12.62 0.56 -0.46
N ALA A 48 -11.65 0.20 0.38
CA ALA A 48 -10.69 -0.85 0.05
C ALA A 48 -11.38 -2.21 -0.23
N LEU A 49 -12.35 -2.59 0.60
CA LEU A 49 -13.11 -3.83 0.40
C LEU A 49 -13.92 -3.80 -0.89
N ARG A 50 -14.58 -2.70 -1.20
CA ARG A 50 -15.39 -2.54 -2.41
C ARG A 50 -14.55 -2.63 -3.69
N HIS A 51 -13.32 -2.15 -3.63
CA HIS A 51 -12.39 -2.15 -4.75
C HIS A 51 -11.37 -3.31 -4.72
N HIS A 52 -11.61 -4.32 -3.89
CA HIS A 52 -10.77 -5.53 -3.80
C HIS A 52 -9.31 -5.24 -3.46
N MET A 53 -9.07 -4.26 -2.58
CA MET A 53 -7.75 -3.90 -2.11
C MET A 53 -7.53 -4.37 -0.68
N ALA A 54 -6.32 -4.86 -0.40
CA ALA A 54 -5.81 -5.07 0.94
C ALA A 54 -4.59 -4.16 1.17
N LEU A 55 -4.55 -3.51 2.31
CA LEU A 55 -3.44 -2.64 2.71
C LEU A 55 -2.70 -3.27 3.88
N TRP A 56 -1.37 -3.33 3.80
CA TRP A 56 -0.56 -3.93 4.85
C TRP A 56 0.83 -3.29 4.91
N ASP A 57 1.44 -3.32 6.08
CA ASP A 57 2.81 -2.87 6.25
C ASP A 57 3.80 -3.95 5.80
N VAL A 58 4.88 -3.53 5.15
CA VAL A 58 5.96 -4.43 4.73
C VAL A 58 6.67 -5.03 5.94
N ILE A 59 6.89 -4.23 6.98
CA ILE A 59 7.60 -4.63 8.19
C ILE A 59 6.69 -4.64 9.41
N ALA A 60 6.84 -5.65 10.26
CA ALA A 60 6.11 -5.79 11.51
C ALA A 60 6.70 -4.92 12.62
N SER A 61 8.02 -4.78 12.65
CA SER A 61 8.73 -3.94 13.60
C SER A 61 10.10 -3.52 13.08
N CYS A 62 10.61 -2.41 13.57
CA CYS A 62 11.97 -1.95 13.30
C CYS A 62 12.42 -0.96 14.37
N ASP A 63 13.72 -0.69 14.39
CA ASP A 63 14.29 0.44 15.11
C ASP A 63 14.36 1.62 14.15
N ILE A 64 13.85 2.77 14.57
CA ILE A 64 13.84 3.99 13.76
C ILE A 64 14.16 5.20 14.64
N GLU A 65 14.99 6.09 14.10
CA GLU A 65 15.29 7.39 14.73
C GLU A 65 14.52 8.49 13.99
N GLY A 66 13.57 9.12 14.69
CA GLY A 66 12.69 10.12 14.09
C GLY A 66 11.73 9.49 13.07
N ALA A 67 11.37 10.25 12.03
CA ALA A 67 10.43 9.81 10.98
C ALA A 67 11.13 9.48 9.65
N SER A 68 12.45 9.29 9.66
CA SER A 68 13.24 9.06 8.44
C SER A 68 13.32 7.58 8.07
N ASP A 69 12.85 7.24 6.88
CA ASP A 69 12.98 5.88 6.32
C ASP A 69 14.46 5.42 6.22
N ALA A 70 15.39 6.37 6.09
CA ALA A 70 16.82 6.08 6.04
C ALA A 70 17.38 5.59 7.38
N SER A 71 16.70 5.86 8.49
CA SER A 71 17.12 5.44 9.84
C SER A 71 16.62 4.05 10.24
N ILE A 72 15.84 3.37 9.39
CA ILE A 72 15.30 2.04 9.68
C ILE A 72 16.44 1.03 9.87
N ARG A 73 16.45 0.38 11.04
CA ARG A 73 17.40 -0.67 11.44
C ARG A 73 16.63 -1.87 12.02
N ASN A 74 17.25 -3.05 11.94
CA ASN A 74 16.70 -4.28 12.55
C ASN A 74 15.24 -4.55 12.15
N ALA A 75 14.91 -4.32 10.88
CA ALA A 75 13.55 -4.50 10.36
C ALA A 75 13.16 -5.98 10.39
N VAL A 76 12.03 -6.27 11.01
CA VAL A 76 11.38 -7.60 11.00
C VAL A 76 10.24 -7.54 9.98
N PRO A 77 10.28 -8.34 8.90
CA PRO A 77 9.24 -8.32 7.89
C PRO A 77 7.94 -8.94 8.39
N ASN A 78 6.81 -8.50 7.82
CA ASN A 78 5.59 -9.28 7.90
C ASN A 78 5.69 -10.51 6.98
N ASP A 79 5.15 -11.62 7.42
CA ASP A 79 5.04 -12.84 6.61
C ASP A 79 3.67 -12.87 5.93
N PHE A 80 3.67 -12.67 4.62
CA PHE A 80 2.45 -12.66 3.80
C PHE A 80 2.07 -14.04 3.25
N SER A 81 2.81 -15.10 3.57
CA SER A 81 2.66 -16.43 2.96
C SER A 81 1.24 -16.98 3.12
N ASP A 82 0.71 -16.95 4.33
CA ASP A 82 -0.64 -17.46 4.61
C ASP A 82 -1.72 -16.61 3.93
N MET A 83 -1.56 -15.29 3.95
CA MET A 83 -2.49 -14.38 3.29
C MET A 83 -2.55 -14.66 1.79
N LEU A 84 -1.41 -14.82 1.13
CA LEU A 84 -1.35 -15.08 -0.31
C LEU A 84 -1.91 -16.45 -0.68
N ARG A 85 -1.72 -17.47 0.18
CA ARG A 85 -2.31 -18.80 -0.06
C ARG A 85 -3.81 -18.84 0.11
N GLN A 86 -4.36 -18.06 1.05
CA GLN A 86 -5.78 -18.10 1.40
C GLN A 86 -6.61 -17.07 0.66
N SER A 87 -6.00 -16.24 -0.18
CA SER A 87 -6.66 -15.18 -0.91
C SER A 87 -6.46 -15.31 -2.42
N GLN A 88 -7.22 -14.52 -3.16
CA GLN A 88 -7.09 -14.40 -4.61
C GLN A 88 -6.25 -13.18 -5.02
N ILE A 89 -5.29 -12.79 -4.18
CA ILE A 89 -4.40 -11.68 -4.50
C ILE A 89 -3.54 -12.05 -5.72
N SER A 90 -3.70 -11.28 -6.77
CA SER A 90 -3.02 -11.49 -8.05
C SER A 90 -1.85 -10.56 -8.30
N HIS A 91 -1.72 -9.50 -7.51
CA HIS A 91 -0.66 -8.50 -7.67
C HIS A 91 -0.39 -7.77 -6.36
N ILE A 92 0.86 -7.41 -6.15
CA ILE A 92 1.31 -6.62 -5.00
C ILE A 92 1.88 -5.30 -5.51
N PHE A 93 1.48 -4.21 -4.86
CA PHE A 93 2.01 -2.88 -5.13
C PHE A 93 2.70 -2.35 -3.89
N THR A 94 3.93 -1.89 -4.03
CA THR A 94 4.65 -1.20 -2.96
C THR A 94 4.65 0.30 -3.22
N THR A 95 4.43 1.09 -2.18
CA THR A 95 4.37 2.56 -2.28
C THR A 95 5.71 3.17 -1.87
N GLY A 96 6.50 3.56 -2.85
CA GLY A 96 7.81 4.17 -2.67
C GLY A 96 8.97 3.19 -2.73
N ALA A 97 10.17 3.76 -2.89
CA ALA A 97 11.41 2.99 -3.08
C ALA A 97 11.79 2.15 -1.86
N LYS A 98 11.60 2.70 -0.66
CA LYS A 98 11.96 2.02 0.58
C LYS A 98 11.09 0.79 0.82
N ALA A 99 9.78 0.92 0.62
CA ALA A 99 8.86 -0.21 0.73
C ALA A 99 9.21 -1.32 -0.26
N ALA A 100 9.49 -0.98 -1.51
CA ALA A 100 9.91 -1.93 -2.53
C ALA A 100 11.22 -2.65 -2.15
N GLN A 101 12.21 -1.89 -1.69
CA GLN A 101 13.49 -2.45 -1.26
C GLN A 101 13.34 -3.42 -0.08
N LEU A 102 12.58 -3.04 0.92
CA LEU A 102 12.34 -3.87 2.11
C LEU A 102 11.55 -5.13 1.74
N TYR A 103 10.54 -5.01 0.90
CA TYR A 103 9.76 -6.14 0.42
C TYR A 103 10.65 -7.15 -0.32
N GLN A 104 11.44 -6.69 -1.27
CA GLN A 104 12.34 -7.55 -2.06
C GLN A 104 13.40 -8.22 -1.18
N ARG A 105 13.97 -7.49 -0.24
CA ARG A 105 15.07 -7.99 0.58
C ARG A 105 14.62 -8.90 1.72
N LEU A 106 13.47 -8.63 2.31
CA LEU A 106 13.02 -9.29 3.54
C LEU A 106 11.80 -10.19 3.35
N CYS A 107 10.80 -9.76 2.56
CA CYS A 107 9.57 -10.52 2.40
C CYS A 107 9.68 -11.60 1.34
N ILE A 108 10.32 -11.33 0.21
CA ILE A 108 10.47 -12.31 -0.87
C ILE A 108 11.17 -13.60 -0.40
N PRO A 109 12.30 -13.55 0.36
CA PRO A 109 12.91 -14.78 0.87
C PRO A 109 11.99 -15.61 1.76
N LEU A 110 11.15 -14.98 2.60
CA LEU A 110 10.14 -15.69 3.38
C LEU A 110 9.09 -16.35 2.49
N LEU A 111 8.60 -15.64 1.48
CA LEU A 111 7.63 -16.17 0.52
C LEU A 111 8.20 -17.36 -0.25
N GLN A 112 9.45 -17.29 -0.66
CA GLN A 112 10.16 -18.39 -1.34
C GLN A 112 10.25 -19.63 -0.45
N THR A 113 10.54 -19.45 0.85
CA THR A 113 10.57 -20.54 1.82
C THR A 113 9.24 -21.30 1.89
N HIS A 114 8.13 -20.61 1.71
CA HIS A 114 6.77 -21.17 1.75
C HIS A 114 6.16 -21.45 0.36
N GLY A 115 6.91 -21.25 -0.71
CA GLY A 115 6.42 -21.47 -2.08
C GLY A 115 5.32 -20.49 -2.51
N SER A 116 5.31 -19.27 -1.94
CA SER A 116 4.27 -18.24 -2.15
C SER A 116 4.80 -17.00 -2.86
N ASP A 117 5.93 -17.08 -3.55
CA ASP A 117 6.63 -15.96 -4.19
C ASP A 117 6.23 -15.70 -5.65
N ASN A 118 5.17 -16.34 -6.12
CA ASN A 118 4.72 -16.27 -7.52
C ASN A 118 3.81 -15.07 -7.83
N VAL A 119 3.48 -14.24 -6.83
CA VAL A 119 2.66 -13.05 -7.04
C VAL A 119 3.56 -11.89 -7.48
N PRO A 120 3.31 -11.30 -8.66
CA PRO A 120 4.14 -10.19 -9.14
C PRO A 120 4.01 -8.95 -8.28
N MET A 121 5.09 -8.17 -8.19
CA MET A 121 5.13 -6.91 -7.44
C MET A 121 5.52 -5.77 -8.37
N THR A 122 4.80 -4.65 -8.27
CA THR A 122 5.11 -3.40 -8.95
C THR A 122 5.39 -2.30 -7.92
N ARG A 123 6.50 -1.61 -8.09
CA ARG A 123 6.83 -0.44 -7.31
C ARG A 123 6.07 0.78 -7.84
N LEU A 124 5.42 1.51 -6.95
CA LEU A 124 4.76 2.77 -7.24
C LEU A 124 5.50 3.94 -6.56
N PRO A 125 5.40 5.16 -7.08
CA PRO A 125 5.97 6.32 -6.40
C PRO A 125 5.30 6.57 -5.06
N SER A 126 6.05 7.12 -4.10
CA SER A 126 5.52 7.46 -2.78
C SER A 126 4.45 8.55 -2.87
N THR A 127 3.36 8.36 -2.13
CA THR A 127 2.32 9.38 -1.92
C THR A 127 2.61 10.33 -0.76
N ASN A 128 3.72 10.10 -0.06
CA ASN A 128 4.14 10.92 1.09
C ASN A 128 4.37 12.37 0.65
N PRO A 129 3.98 13.37 1.48
CA PRO A 129 4.24 14.80 1.18
C PRO A 129 5.71 15.13 0.92
N THR A 130 6.65 14.35 1.48
CA THR A 130 8.09 14.52 1.24
C THR A 130 8.50 14.23 -0.22
N ASN A 131 7.69 13.51 -0.98
CA ASN A 131 7.86 13.32 -2.41
C ASN A 131 7.27 14.53 -3.18
N ALA A 132 7.83 15.71 -2.95
CA ALA A 132 7.32 16.96 -3.50
C ALA A 132 7.47 17.08 -5.04
N GLY A 133 8.35 16.27 -5.63
CA GLY A 133 8.57 16.26 -7.08
C GLY A 133 7.41 15.65 -7.89
N ALA A 134 6.63 14.77 -7.29
CA ALA A 134 5.48 14.16 -7.95
C ALA A 134 4.19 14.93 -7.64
N LYS A 135 3.52 15.40 -8.68
CA LYS A 135 2.22 16.08 -8.58
C LYS A 135 1.08 15.08 -8.59
N LEU A 136 -0.08 15.49 -8.10
CA LEU A 136 -1.26 14.60 -8.02
C LEU A 136 -1.63 13.94 -9.37
N PRO A 137 -1.70 14.65 -10.51
CA PRO A 137 -2.02 14.00 -11.78
C PRO A 137 -1.00 12.92 -12.18
N GLU A 138 0.28 13.14 -11.90
CA GLU A 138 1.34 12.17 -12.19
C GLU A 138 1.22 10.92 -11.31
N LEU A 139 0.87 11.11 -10.03
CA LEU A 139 0.59 9.99 -9.12
C LEU A 139 -0.64 9.20 -9.58
N VAL A 140 -1.71 9.86 -9.97
CA VAL A 140 -2.93 9.20 -10.48
C VAL A 140 -2.61 8.36 -11.71
N GLU A 141 -1.82 8.87 -12.64
CA GLU A 141 -1.39 8.12 -13.81
C GLU A 141 -0.56 6.89 -13.41
N ALA A 142 0.43 7.05 -12.52
CA ALA A 142 1.28 5.96 -12.05
C ALA A 142 0.46 4.87 -11.31
N TYR A 143 -0.55 5.25 -10.54
CA TYR A 143 -1.40 4.32 -9.77
C TYR A 143 -2.57 3.74 -10.58
N SER A 144 -2.77 4.17 -11.82
CA SER A 144 -3.86 3.66 -12.66
C SER A 144 -3.80 2.15 -12.89
N CYS A 145 -2.61 1.55 -12.82
CA CYS A 145 -2.42 0.10 -12.90
C CYS A 145 -3.10 -0.65 -11.75
N VAL A 146 -3.23 -0.05 -10.57
CA VAL A 146 -3.98 -0.63 -9.46
C VAL A 146 -5.44 -0.83 -9.84
N GLY A 147 -6.06 0.18 -10.45
CA GLY A 147 -7.45 0.09 -10.94
C GLY A 147 -7.62 -0.98 -12.01
N ARG A 148 -6.66 -1.13 -12.92
CA ARG A 148 -6.69 -2.18 -13.96
C ARG A 148 -6.63 -3.58 -13.36
N VAL A 149 -5.75 -3.82 -12.40
CA VAL A 149 -5.65 -5.12 -11.70
C VAL A 149 -6.93 -5.41 -10.93
N ALA A 150 -7.44 -4.45 -10.16
CA ALA A 150 -8.65 -4.60 -9.38
C ALA A 150 -9.89 -4.91 -10.24
N SER A 151 -9.93 -4.42 -11.49
CA SER A 151 -10.99 -4.71 -12.46
C SER A 151 -10.76 -6.00 -13.27
N GLY A 152 -9.73 -6.78 -12.96
CA GLY A 152 -9.39 -8.01 -13.69
C GLY A 152 -8.71 -7.80 -15.04
N LYS A 153 -8.27 -6.58 -15.35
CA LYS A 153 -7.51 -6.27 -16.57
C LYS A 153 -6.02 -6.49 -16.34
N ALA A 154 -5.34 -7.09 -17.33
CA ALA A 154 -3.90 -7.31 -17.25
C ALA A 154 -3.14 -5.98 -17.14
N VAL A 155 -2.13 -5.95 -16.27
CA VAL A 155 -1.16 -4.85 -16.23
C VAL A 155 -0.24 -5.01 -17.44
N MET A 156 -0.28 -4.04 -18.36
CA MET A 156 0.75 -3.96 -19.39
C MET A 156 2.04 -3.50 -18.69
N GLN A 157 3.03 -4.38 -18.67
CA GLN A 157 4.35 -3.96 -18.23
C GLN A 157 4.89 -2.96 -19.26
N PRO A 158 5.45 -1.83 -18.81
CA PRO A 158 6.20 -0.98 -19.73
C PRO A 158 7.40 -1.78 -20.26
N GLU A 159 7.51 -1.84 -21.56
CA GLU A 159 8.69 -2.39 -22.22
C GLU A 159 9.95 -1.59 -21.85
#